data_a13f6c3b53aae47dbe33ba2a3c5316af
#
_entry.id   a13f6c3b53aae47dbe33ba2a3c5316af
#
_cell.length_a   1.000
_cell.length_b   1.000
_cell.length_c   1.000
_cell.angle_alpha   90.00
_cell.angle_beta   90.00
_cell.angle_gamma   90.00
#
_symmetry.space_group_name_H-M   'P 1'
#
loop_
_entity.id
_entity.type
_entity.pdbx_description
1 polymer ?
#
loop_
_entity_poly.entity_id
_entity_poly.type
_entity_poly.pdbx_seq_one_letter_code
_entity_poly.pdbx_strand_id
1 'polypeptide(L)'
;MGTSKKVKAYSILRVIAILLVLISHMTYYKVGNAFGGIDYLALAPSGTSFKWYFIFDKVRYVIYLFHMPLFMAISGALFALQIKKGRWSGFGSFAEAKWQRLMIPYLVFTLLYLVPLKYLSGYFGQTNFLMAEGSQLTLLGNSHLWYLYTLFLVALIAYFLVPRMQVWYLLPLWGIHLVSAYVGLSLISLPMEFLLWYMLGAMFESYRETLTSYFRTKRAVFLTIWLTAFIVCSLLSLYVGRFGIPALQRLVNDLAAVAGMGLTYLLAESLAQQKGFLESSFVKAVLLNGLGIYIFSDPLNYVLLRLGQALLGPAGMLSLGGLVLMMILRLVITGLAAYYLTRLFVRLWPNRASWVR
;
A
#
# COMPACT_ATOMS: atom_id res chain seq x y z
N MET A 1 6.86 -13.53 28.32
CA MET A 1 6.49 -12.09 28.34
C MET A 1 7.00 -11.27 27.14
N GLY A 2 8.13 -11.63 26.50
CA GLY A 2 8.69 -10.86 25.36
C GLY A 2 7.91 -10.87 24.05
N THR A 3 7.19 -11.94 23.75
CA THR A 3 6.42 -12.10 22.49
C THR A 3 5.22 -11.15 22.39
N SER A 4 4.60 -10.77 23.49
CA SER A 4 3.43 -9.87 23.48
C SER A 4 3.73 -8.44 23.00
N LYS A 5 4.88 -7.84 23.39
CA LYS A 5 5.26 -6.48 22.96
C LYS A 5 5.67 -6.43 21.48
N LYS A 6 6.34 -7.49 20.99
CA LYS A 6 6.80 -7.62 19.61
C LYS A 6 5.66 -7.57 18.60
N VAL A 7 4.62 -8.35 18.88
CA VAL A 7 3.44 -8.44 18.00
C VAL A 7 2.63 -7.15 18.03
N LYS A 8 2.63 -6.40 19.15
CA LYS A 8 1.86 -5.15 19.29
C LYS A 8 2.31 -4.05 18.31
N ALA A 9 3.62 -3.80 18.17
CA ALA A 9 4.13 -2.76 17.27
C ALA A 9 3.78 -3.08 15.80
N TYR A 10 3.97 -4.33 15.35
CA TYR A 10 3.58 -4.72 13.98
C TYR A 10 2.07 -4.64 13.73
N SER A 11 1.26 -4.94 14.75
CA SER A 11 -0.19 -4.76 14.66
C SER A 11 -0.55 -3.29 14.42
N ILE A 12 0.06 -2.37 15.16
CA ILE A 12 -0.18 -0.94 15.00
C ILE A 12 0.33 -0.44 13.64
N LEU A 13 1.53 -0.87 13.22
CA LEU A 13 2.07 -0.56 11.89
C LEU A 13 1.11 -0.97 10.78
N ARG A 14 0.50 -2.17 10.88
CA ARG A 14 -0.52 -2.62 9.92
C ARG A 14 -1.73 -1.72 9.90
N VAL A 15 -2.24 -1.30 11.06
CA VAL A 15 -3.37 -0.36 11.15
C VAL A 15 -3.02 0.96 10.47
N ILE A 16 -1.86 1.55 10.81
CA ILE A 16 -1.40 2.81 10.20
C ILE A 16 -1.27 2.65 8.68
N ALA A 17 -0.64 1.57 8.21
CA ALA A 17 -0.45 1.33 6.79
C ALA A 17 -1.78 1.20 6.03
N ILE A 18 -2.78 0.50 6.58
CA ILE A 18 -4.12 0.39 5.98
C ILE A 18 -4.81 1.76 5.91
N LEU A 19 -4.72 2.55 6.98
CA LEU A 19 -5.29 3.91 6.99
C LEU A 19 -4.59 4.82 5.96
N LEU A 20 -3.27 4.71 5.79
CA LEU A 20 -2.53 5.45 4.77
C LEU A 20 -2.97 5.06 3.35
N VAL A 21 -3.31 3.79 3.09
CA VAL A 21 -3.90 3.38 1.80
C VAL A 21 -5.23 4.07 1.58
N LEU A 22 -6.15 4.04 2.55
CA LEU A 22 -7.45 4.70 2.42
C LEU A 22 -7.29 6.20 2.16
N ILE A 23 -6.42 6.87 2.93
CA ILE A 23 -6.14 8.30 2.80
C ILE A 23 -5.54 8.62 1.42
N SER A 24 -4.61 7.81 0.94
CA SER A 24 -3.97 8.06 -0.36
C SER A 24 -4.95 7.89 -1.53
N HIS A 25 -5.91 6.97 -1.42
CA HIS A 25 -6.88 6.72 -2.48
C HIS A 25 -8.03 7.73 -2.51
N MET A 26 -8.32 8.45 -1.43
CA MET A 26 -9.37 9.45 -1.41
C MET A 26 -9.04 10.74 -2.18
N THR A 27 -7.77 10.96 -2.54
CA THR A 27 -7.30 12.26 -3.07
C THR A 27 -7.16 12.32 -4.59
N TYR A 28 -7.13 11.20 -5.32
CA TYR A 28 -6.95 11.24 -6.76
C TYR A 28 -8.24 11.57 -7.51
N TYR A 29 -8.10 12.47 -8.50
CA TYR A 29 -9.14 12.87 -9.45
C TYR A 29 -8.69 12.63 -10.89
N LYS A 30 -7.42 12.34 -11.08
CA LYS A 30 -6.81 11.96 -12.35
C LYS A 30 -5.95 10.73 -12.13
N VAL A 31 -6.31 9.66 -12.82
CA VAL A 31 -5.54 8.40 -12.86
C VAL A 31 -5.93 7.63 -14.11
N GLY A 32 -4.96 7.10 -14.82
CA GLY A 32 -5.26 6.32 -16.03
C GLY A 32 -3.99 5.84 -16.73
N ASN A 33 -4.23 5.02 -17.74
CA ASN A 33 -3.26 4.52 -18.70
C ASN A 33 -3.93 4.22 -20.05
N ALA A 34 -3.24 3.52 -20.95
CA ALA A 34 -3.76 3.17 -22.26
C ALA A 34 -5.05 2.32 -22.26
N PHE A 35 -5.36 1.64 -21.15
CA PHE A 35 -6.51 0.74 -21.03
C PHE A 35 -7.71 1.35 -20.33
N GLY A 36 -7.57 2.51 -19.72
CA GLY A 36 -8.65 3.20 -19.03
C GLY A 36 -8.15 4.23 -18.04
N GLY A 37 -9.08 5.03 -17.52
CA GLY A 37 -8.77 6.05 -16.52
C GLY A 37 -9.91 7.01 -16.27
N ILE A 38 -9.66 7.91 -15.34
CA ILE A 38 -10.50 9.07 -15.04
C ILE A 38 -9.66 10.33 -15.12
N ASP A 39 -10.22 11.40 -15.63
CA ASP A 39 -9.62 12.74 -15.61
C ASP A 39 -10.73 13.78 -15.37
N TYR A 40 -11.07 13.97 -14.09
CA TYR A 40 -12.06 14.98 -13.71
C TYR A 40 -11.52 16.41 -13.82
N LEU A 41 -10.19 16.59 -13.94
CA LEU A 41 -9.60 17.91 -14.17
C LEU A 41 -9.88 18.40 -15.58
N ALA A 42 -9.83 17.49 -16.55
CA ALA A 42 -10.14 17.81 -17.96
C ALA A 42 -11.61 18.18 -18.21
N LEU A 43 -12.51 17.78 -17.28
CA LEU A 43 -13.94 18.09 -17.38
C LEU A 43 -14.30 19.45 -16.76
N ALA A 44 -13.36 20.11 -16.09
CA ALA A 44 -13.60 21.38 -15.43
C ALA A 44 -13.76 22.51 -16.44
N PRO A 45 -14.66 23.50 -16.17
CA PRO A 45 -14.76 24.71 -16.99
C PRO A 45 -13.44 25.48 -17.09
N SER A 46 -13.26 26.19 -18.19
CA SER A 46 -12.11 27.08 -18.35
C SER A 46 -12.07 28.12 -17.21
N GLY A 47 -10.87 28.38 -16.68
CA GLY A 47 -10.67 29.26 -15.54
C GLY A 47 -10.82 28.61 -14.16
N THR A 48 -11.14 27.32 -14.08
CA THR A 48 -11.16 26.60 -12.79
C THR A 48 -9.77 26.55 -12.17
N SER A 49 -9.66 26.97 -10.91
CA SER A 49 -8.41 26.89 -10.15
C SER A 49 -8.17 25.50 -9.58
N PHE A 50 -7.06 24.87 -9.93
CA PHE A 50 -6.65 23.57 -9.42
C PHE A 50 -5.68 23.65 -8.22
N LYS A 51 -5.47 24.85 -7.64
CA LYS A 51 -4.49 25.06 -6.56
C LYS A 51 -4.67 24.08 -5.41
N TRP A 52 -5.88 23.93 -4.89
CA TRP A 52 -6.17 23.05 -3.76
C TRP A 52 -6.01 21.57 -4.11
N TYR A 53 -6.45 21.19 -5.30
CA TYR A 53 -6.22 19.83 -5.80
C TYR A 53 -4.74 19.49 -5.81
N PHE A 54 -3.88 20.33 -6.37
CA PHE A 54 -2.44 20.07 -6.40
C PHE A 54 -1.78 20.04 -5.03
N ILE A 55 -2.30 20.78 -4.05
CA ILE A 55 -1.82 20.69 -2.66
C ILE A 55 -2.13 19.29 -2.09
N PHE A 56 -3.37 18.81 -2.21
CA PHE A 56 -3.75 17.49 -1.74
C PHE A 56 -3.06 16.35 -2.50
N ASP A 57 -2.85 16.52 -3.80
CA ASP A 57 -2.12 15.56 -4.62
C ASP A 57 -0.64 15.43 -4.20
N LYS A 58 0.00 16.53 -3.81
CA LYS A 58 1.35 16.48 -3.21
C LYS A 58 1.37 15.77 -1.86
N VAL A 59 0.37 15.96 -1.02
CA VAL A 59 0.25 15.19 0.24
C VAL A 59 0.12 13.70 -0.05
N ARG A 60 -0.72 13.32 -1.02
CA ARG A 60 -0.82 11.96 -1.51
C ARG A 60 0.53 11.43 -1.97
N TYR A 61 1.24 12.19 -2.80
CA TYR A 61 2.57 11.82 -3.30
C TYR A 61 3.53 11.49 -2.15
N VAL A 62 3.60 12.33 -1.13
CA VAL A 62 4.45 12.10 0.05
C VAL A 62 4.07 10.82 0.79
N ILE A 63 2.78 10.50 0.92
CA ILE A 63 2.32 9.23 1.50
C ILE A 63 2.79 8.05 0.62
N TYR A 64 2.69 8.17 -0.71
CA TYR A 64 3.10 7.13 -1.65
C TYR A 64 4.59 6.80 -1.59
N LEU A 65 5.45 7.73 -1.17
CA LEU A 65 6.89 7.47 -1.03
C LEU A 65 7.19 6.31 -0.08
N PHE A 66 6.41 6.12 0.99
CA PHE A 66 6.78 5.17 2.04
C PHE A 66 5.71 4.13 2.41
N HIS A 67 4.41 4.35 2.12
CA HIS A 67 3.37 3.45 2.65
C HIS A 67 3.42 2.04 2.04
N MET A 68 3.73 1.89 0.75
CA MET A 68 3.88 0.58 0.12
C MET A 68 5.20 -0.12 0.49
N PRO A 69 6.37 0.54 0.52
CA PRO A 69 7.57 0.04 1.18
C PRO A 69 7.32 -0.46 2.61
N LEU A 70 6.55 0.31 3.41
CA LEU A 70 6.18 -0.07 4.78
C LEU A 70 5.37 -1.39 4.81
N PHE A 71 4.36 -1.54 3.93
CA PHE A 71 3.59 -2.79 3.85
C PHE A 71 4.46 -4.00 3.52
N MET A 72 5.37 -3.84 2.56
CA MET A 72 6.30 -4.91 2.18
C MET A 72 7.27 -5.24 3.32
N ALA A 73 7.82 -4.22 4.00
CA ALA A 73 8.71 -4.42 5.14
C ALA A 73 7.98 -5.13 6.31
N ILE A 74 6.76 -4.74 6.65
CA ILE A 74 5.96 -5.44 7.67
C ILE A 74 5.75 -6.91 7.27
N SER A 75 5.42 -7.17 6.00
CA SER A 75 5.20 -8.52 5.49
C SER A 75 6.47 -9.38 5.57
N GLY A 76 7.63 -8.81 5.26
CA GLY A 76 8.93 -9.46 5.40
C GLY A 76 9.30 -9.75 6.85
N ALA A 77 9.08 -8.79 7.76
CA ALA A 77 9.32 -8.99 9.18
C ALA A 77 8.45 -10.11 9.78
N LEU A 78 7.16 -10.11 9.45
CA LEU A 78 6.24 -11.18 9.87
C LEU A 78 6.58 -12.53 9.26
N PHE A 79 7.08 -12.55 8.03
CA PHE A 79 7.54 -13.78 7.38
C PHE A 79 8.79 -14.34 8.08
N ALA A 80 9.79 -13.51 8.41
CA ALA A 80 10.96 -13.94 9.16
C ALA A 80 10.59 -14.57 10.52
N LEU A 81 9.59 -14.00 11.21
CA LEU A 81 9.04 -14.60 12.43
C LEU A 81 8.40 -15.98 12.20
N GLN A 82 7.73 -16.17 11.07
CA GLN A 82 7.06 -17.42 10.72
C GLN A 82 8.07 -18.51 10.33
N ILE A 83 9.12 -18.16 9.59
CA ILE A 83 10.25 -19.07 9.26
C ILE A 83 10.92 -19.55 10.56
N LYS A 84 11.25 -18.64 11.48
CA LYS A 84 11.86 -18.99 12.77
C LYS A 84 11.00 -19.95 13.62
N LYS A 85 9.68 -19.95 13.41
CA LYS A 85 8.74 -20.84 14.10
C LYS A 85 8.50 -22.18 13.39
N GLY A 86 9.16 -22.42 12.25
CA GLY A 86 8.98 -23.66 11.48
C GLY A 86 7.54 -23.88 10.99
N ARG A 87 6.85 -22.81 10.54
CA ARG A 87 5.42 -22.87 10.23
C ARG A 87 5.06 -23.81 9.07
N TRP A 88 5.99 -24.06 8.16
CA TRP A 88 5.77 -24.87 6.97
C TRP A 88 6.71 -26.06 6.92
N SER A 89 6.20 -27.21 6.49
CA SER A 89 6.97 -28.44 6.33
C SER A 89 7.96 -28.39 5.15
N GLY A 90 7.75 -27.49 4.19
CA GLY A 90 8.59 -27.31 3.02
C GLY A 90 8.08 -26.25 2.08
N PHE A 91 8.79 -26.04 0.95
CA PHE A 91 8.44 -25.03 -0.04
C PHE A 91 7.06 -25.26 -0.65
N GLY A 92 6.68 -26.50 -0.98
CA GLY A 92 5.38 -26.82 -1.57
C GLY A 92 4.22 -26.38 -0.70
N SER A 93 4.24 -26.73 0.60
CA SER A 93 3.17 -26.34 1.55
C SER A 93 3.14 -24.81 1.77
N PHE A 94 4.30 -24.15 1.72
CA PHE A 94 4.39 -22.70 1.77
C PHE A 94 3.79 -22.05 0.53
N ALA A 95 4.20 -22.48 -0.66
CA ALA A 95 3.74 -21.94 -1.93
C ALA A 95 2.22 -22.10 -2.10
N GLU A 96 1.68 -23.28 -1.75
CA GLU A 96 0.24 -23.52 -1.76
C GLU A 96 -0.51 -22.59 -0.81
N ALA A 97 -0.03 -22.44 0.43
CA ALA A 97 -0.65 -21.53 1.40
C ALA A 97 -0.64 -20.06 0.90
N LYS A 98 0.42 -19.63 0.21
CA LYS A 98 0.50 -18.29 -0.38
C LYS A 98 -0.38 -18.16 -1.62
N TRP A 99 -0.46 -19.17 -2.46
CA TRP A 99 -1.35 -19.22 -3.62
C TRP A 99 -2.80 -19.04 -3.19
N GLN A 100 -3.25 -19.85 -2.24
CA GLN A 100 -4.64 -19.80 -1.72
C GLN A 100 -4.96 -18.45 -1.07
N ARG A 101 -3.99 -17.82 -0.40
CA ARG A 101 -4.23 -16.58 0.35
C ARG A 101 -4.05 -15.31 -0.47
N LEU A 102 -3.25 -15.31 -1.53
CA LEU A 102 -2.89 -14.13 -2.30
C LEU A 102 -3.37 -14.21 -3.76
N MET A 103 -3.04 -15.31 -4.46
CA MET A 103 -3.35 -15.41 -5.89
C MET A 103 -4.82 -15.71 -6.17
N ILE A 104 -5.45 -16.61 -5.42
CA ILE A 104 -6.88 -16.87 -5.60
C ILE A 104 -7.70 -15.59 -5.34
N PRO A 105 -7.52 -14.85 -4.21
CA PRO A 105 -8.17 -13.56 -4.03
C PRO A 105 -7.85 -12.55 -5.12
N TYR A 106 -6.59 -12.47 -5.57
CA TYR A 106 -6.20 -11.61 -6.68
C TYR A 106 -7.04 -11.87 -7.93
N LEU A 107 -7.14 -13.12 -8.35
CA LEU A 107 -7.90 -13.52 -9.54
C LEU A 107 -9.41 -13.27 -9.34
N VAL A 108 -9.97 -13.80 -8.26
CA VAL A 108 -11.41 -13.73 -7.98
C VAL A 108 -11.89 -12.29 -7.84
N PHE A 109 -11.21 -11.48 -7.04
CA PHE A 109 -11.65 -10.10 -6.82
C PHE A 109 -11.31 -9.16 -7.98
N THR A 110 -10.30 -9.46 -8.80
CA THR A 110 -10.11 -8.73 -10.06
C THR A 110 -11.28 -8.95 -11.00
N LEU A 111 -11.64 -10.22 -11.26
CA LEU A 111 -12.68 -10.57 -12.21
C LEU A 111 -14.10 -10.20 -11.73
N LEU A 112 -14.43 -10.51 -10.47
CA LEU A 112 -15.82 -10.43 -9.99
C LEU A 112 -16.15 -9.14 -9.26
N TYR A 113 -15.18 -8.32 -8.90
CA TYR A 113 -15.40 -7.11 -8.12
C TYR A 113 -14.74 -5.86 -8.71
N LEU A 114 -13.41 -5.88 -8.90
CA LEU A 114 -12.65 -4.70 -9.33
C LEU A 114 -13.07 -4.24 -10.73
N VAL A 115 -12.98 -5.14 -11.72
CA VAL A 115 -13.26 -4.77 -13.11
C VAL A 115 -14.73 -4.40 -13.30
N PRO A 116 -15.73 -5.17 -12.81
CA PRO A 116 -17.12 -4.78 -12.91
C PRO A 116 -17.43 -3.40 -12.33
N LEU A 117 -16.93 -3.08 -11.13
CA LEU A 117 -17.16 -1.77 -10.52
C LEU A 117 -16.46 -0.62 -11.26
N LYS A 118 -15.22 -0.82 -11.70
CA LYS A 118 -14.53 0.15 -12.55
C LYS A 118 -15.26 0.35 -13.88
N TYR A 119 -15.78 -0.72 -14.46
CA TYR A 119 -16.55 -0.65 -15.69
C TYR A 119 -17.84 0.17 -15.50
N LEU A 120 -18.61 -0.12 -14.46
CA LEU A 120 -19.81 0.64 -14.09
C LEU A 120 -19.52 2.11 -13.79
N SER A 121 -18.33 2.44 -13.27
CA SER A 121 -17.92 3.83 -13.02
C SER A 121 -17.52 4.59 -14.29
N GLY A 122 -17.43 3.93 -15.45
CA GLY A 122 -16.96 4.52 -16.70
C GLY A 122 -15.44 4.62 -16.82
N TYR A 123 -14.69 3.98 -15.93
CA TYR A 123 -13.22 4.01 -15.93
C TYR A 123 -12.59 3.52 -17.23
N PHE A 124 -13.16 2.49 -17.87
CA PHE A 124 -12.61 1.87 -19.06
C PHE A 124 -13.00 2.55 -20.38
N GLY A 125 -13.91 3.54 -20.34
CA GLY A 125 -14.35 4.26 -21.54
C GLY A 125 -14.87 3.34 -22.63
N GLN A 126 -14.17 3.29 -23.77
CA GLN A 126 -14.51 2.43 -24.94
C GLN A 126 -13.81 1.05 -24.90
N THR A 127 -12.97 0.76 -23.92
CA THR A 127 -12.30 -0.53 -23.79
C THR A 127 -13.35 -1.63 -23.55
N ASN A 128 -13.33 -2.70 -24.36
CA ASN A 128 -14.27 -3.81 -24.15
C ASN A 128 -13.97 -4.56 -22.84
N PHE A 129 -14.96 -5.28 -22.33
CA PHE A 129 -14.90 -5.93 -21.03
C PHE A 129 -13.75 -6.94 -20.91
N LEU A 130 -13.53 -7.78 -21.92
CA LEU A 130 -12.46 -8.79 -21.90
C LEU A 130 -11.07 -8.13 -21.90
N MET A 131 -10.91 -7.04 -22.65
CA MET A 131 -9.65 -6.27 -22.66
C MET A 131 -9.42 -5.57 -21.32
N ALA A 132 -10.48 -5.06 -20.69
CA ALA A 132 -10.42 -4.51 -19.34
C ALA A 132 -9.98 -5.57 -18.33
N GLU A 133 -10.59 -6.76 -18.34
CA GLU A 133 -10.20 -7.91 -17.51
C GLU A 133 -8.73 -8.29 -17.71
N GLY A 134 -8.33 -8.52 -18.96
CA GLY A 134 -6.95 -8.87 -19.32
C GLY A 134 -5.95 -7.83 -18.83
N SER A 135 -6.24 -6.54 -19.01
CA SER A 135 -5.36 -5.45 -18.59
C SER A 135 -5.14 -5.40 -17.07
N GLN A 136 -6.18 -5.66 -16.28
CA GLN A 136 -6.08 -5.68 -14.83
C GLN A 136 -5.39 -6.94 -14.30
N LEU A 137 -5.63 -8.11 -14.93
CA LEU A 137 -4.97 -9.36 -14.57
C LEU A 137 -3.48 -9.38 -14.92
N THR A 138 -3.10 -8.74 -16.02
CA THR A 138 -1.69 -8.65 -16.45
C THR A 138 -0.94 -7.45 -15.85
N LEU A 139 -1.61 -6.67 -14.97
CA LEU A 139 -1.06 -5.43 -14.39
C LEU A 139 -0.61 -4.40 -15.44
N LEU A 140 -1.06 -4.51 -16.67
CA LEU A 140 -0.91 -3.47 -17.70
C LEU A 140 -1.86 -2.30 -17.45
N GLY A 141 -3.00 -2.58 -16.80
CA GLY A 141 -3.92 -1.59 -16.24
C GLY A 141 -3.51 -1.14 -14.82
N ASN A 142 -4.14 -0.08 -14.33
CA ASN A 142 -3.97 0.37 -12.94
C ASN A 142 -4.81 -0.49 -11.98
N SER A 143 -4.33 -1.68 -11.66
CA SER A 143 -4.95 -2.56 -10.66
C SER A 143 -4.41 -2.24 -9.27
N HIS A 144 -5.27 -1.90 -8.32
CA HIS A 144 -4.82 -1.74 -6.93
C HIS A 144 -4.45 -3.08 -6.28
N LEU A 145 -4.93 -4.21 -6.83
CA LEU A 145 -4.61 -5.54 -6.33
C LEU A 145 -3.20 -6.03 -6.71
N TRP A 146 -2.41 -5.21 -7.42
CA TRP A 146 -1.02 -5.49 -7.76
C TRP A 146 -0.18 -5.95 -6.56
N TYR A 147 -0.51 -5.44 -5.36
CA TYR A 147 0.18 -5.80 -4.13
C TYR A 147 0.07 -7.30 -3.79
N LEU A 148 -1.09 -7.93 -4.01
CA LEU A 148 -1.29 -9.36 -3.74
C LEU A 148 -0.41 -10.22 -4.65
N TYR A 149 -0.38 -9.89 -5.94
CA TYR A 149 0.49 -10.55 -6.93
C TYR A 149 1.97 -10.39 -6.57
N THR A 150 2.39 -9.14 -6.34
CA THR A 150 3.78 -8.81 -6.00
C THR A 150 4.21 -9.49 -4.70
N LEU A 151 3.38 -9.43 -3.65
CA LEU A 151 3.66 -10.08 -2.38
C LEU A 151 3.78 -11.61 -2.52
N PHE A 152 3.00 -12.22 -3.41
CA PHE A 152 3.11 -13.65 -3.69
C PHE A 152 4.49 -13.99 -4.25
N LEU A 153 4.90 -13.35 -5.34
CA LEU A 153 6.20 -13.63 -5.97
C LEU A 153 7.39 -13.31 -5.06
N VAL A 154 7.35 -12.15 -4.41
CA VAL A 154 8.39 -11.75 -3.46
C VAL A 154 8.50 -12.74 -2.31
N ALA A 155 7.38 -13.24 -1.78
CA ALA A 155 7.40 -14.23 -0.70
C ALA A 155 8.02 -15.56 -1.16
N LEU A 156 7.75 -16.04 -2.41
CA LEU A 156 8.36 -17.25 -2.94
C LEU A 156 9.88 -17.12 -3.05
N ILE A 157 10.38 -15.99 -3.55
CA ILE A 157 11.82 -15.71 -3.64
C ILE A 157 12.42 -15.62 -2.22
N ALA A 158 11.77 -14.88 -1.34
CA ALA A 158 12.23 -14.68 0.04
C ALA A 158 12.28 -15.96 0.86
N TYR A 159 11.50 -17.00 0.51
CA TYR A 159 11.55 -18.31 1.16
C TYR A 159 12.97 -18.90 1.15
N PHE A 160 13.69 -18.73 0.05
CA PHE A 160 15.06 -19.22 -0.11
C PHE A 160 16.12 -18.24 0.42
N LEU A 161 15.83 -16.94 0.37
CA LEU A 161 16.79 -15.90 0.76
C LEU A 161 16.84 -15.66 2.27
N VAL A 162 15.67 -15.59 2.95
CA VAL A 162 15.59 -15.20 4.37
C VAL A 162 16.37 -16.13 5.30
N PRO A 163 16.38 -17.48 5.15
CA PRO A 163 17.15 -18.36 6.02
C PRO A 163 18.67 -18.17 5.92
N ARG A 164 19.14 -17.62 4.78
CA ARG A 164 20.56 -17.42 4.48
C ARG A 164 20.97 -15.95 4.49
N MET A 165 20.07 -15.06 4.91
CA MET A 165 20.21 -13.63 4.74
C MET A 165 21.38 -13.06 5.54
N GLN A 166 22.25 -12.34 4.83
CA GLN A 166 23.33 -11.54 5.37
C GLN A 166 23.18 -10.07 4.93
N VAL A 167 23.76 -9.14 5.67
CA VAL A 167 23.60 -7.68 5.40
C VAL A 167 24.04 -7.31 3.97
N TRP A 168 25.09 -7.91 3.46
CA TRP A 168 25.59 -7.62 2.11
C TRP A 168 24.63 -8.02 0.98
N TYR A 169 23.62 -8.88 1.24
CA TYR A 169 22.57 -9.18 0.26
C TYR A 169 21.75 -7.95 -0.11
N LEU A 170 21.69 -6.94 0.75
CA LEU A 170 20.97 -5.69 0.45
C LEU A 170 21.56 -4.96 -0.74
N LEU A 171 22.87 -5.07 -1.00
CA LEU A 171 23.53 -4.37 -2.11
C LEU A 171 23.04 -4.88 -3.48
N PRO A 172 23.11 -6.19 -3.81
CA PRO A 172 22.55 -6.69 -5.07
C PRO A 172 21.03 -6.51 -5.16
N LEU A 173 20.29 -6.64 -4.04
CA LEU A 173 18.85 -6.39 -4.03
C LEU A 173 18.52 -4.92 -4.34
N TRP A 174 19.31 -4.00 -3.84
CA TRP A 174 19.17 -2.59 -4.17
C TRP A 174 19.51 -2.32 -5.64
N GLY A 175 20.53 -2.98 -6.21
CA GLY A 175 20.81 -2.94 -7.64
C GLY A 175 19.62 -3.41 -8.49
N ILE A 176 19.00 -4.56 -8.12
CA ILE A 176 17.79 -5.08 -8.76
C ILE A 176 16.63 -4.08 -8.66
N HIS A 177 16.45 -3.47 -7.47
CA HIS A 177 15.45 -2.44 -7.23
C HIS A 177 15.66 -1.22 -8.15
N LEU A 178 16.87 -0.71 -8.30
CA LEU A 178 17.15 0.42 -9.21
C LEU A 178 16.89 0.06 -10.68
N VAL A 179 17.34 -1.13 -11.11
CA VAL A 179 17.14 -1.63 -12.49
C VAL A 179 15.65 -1.79 -12.81
N SER A 180 14.80 -2.14 -11.83
CA SER A 180 13.37 -2.29 -12.06
C SER A 180 12.70 -1.02 -12.59
N ALA A 181 13.30 0.17 -12.40
CA ALA A 181 12.81 1.44 -12.96
C ALA A 181 12.83 1.50 -14.50
N TYR A 182 13.62 0.64 -15.13
CA TYR A 182 13.77 0.57 -16.59
C TYR A 182 13.01 -0.62 -17.20
N VAL A 183 12.36 -1.45 -16.37
CA VAL A 183 11.58 -2.59 -16.81
C VAL A 183 10.13 -2.16 -17.02
N GLY A 184 9.69 -2.09 -18.27
CA GLY A 184 8.34 -1.63 -18.64
C GLY A 184 7.20 -2.61 -18.31
N LEU A 185 7.50 -3.87 -17.93
CA LEU A 185 6.50 -4.88 -17.63
C LEU A 185 6.25 -4.97 -16.12
N SER A 186 5.08 -4.48 -15.66
CA SER A 186 4.72 -4.41 -14.23
C SER A 186 4.75 -5.78 -13.52
N LEU A 187 4.44 -6.86 -14.23
CA LEU A 187 4.54 -8.23 -13.69
C LEU A 187 5.96 -8.58 -13.21
N ILE A 188 6.99 -7.99 -13.81
CA ILE A 188 8.40 -8.23 -13.48
C ILE A 188 8.94 -7.09 -12.62
N SER A 189 8.69 -5.83 -13.02
CA SER A 189 9.27 -4.66 -12.35
C SER A 189 8.79 -4.51 -10.91
N LEU A 190 7.52 -4.79 -10.61
CA LEU A 190 6.99 -4.67 -9.25
C LEU A 190 7.63 -5.67 -8.26
N PRO A 191 7.74 -6.99 -8.56
CA PRO A 191 8.50 -7.89 -7.69
C PRO A 191 9.96 -7.49 -7.51
N MET A 192 10.65 -7.03 -8.57
CA MET A 192 12.03 -6.53 -8.49
C MET A 192 12.13 -5.30 -7.58
N GLU A 193 11.17 -4.37 -7.70
CA GLU A 193 11.11 -3.16 -6.90
C GLU A 193 10.89 -3.47 -5.42
N PHE A 194 9.94 -4.34 -5.11
CA PHE A 194 9.49 -4.55 -3.74
C PHE A 194 10.21 -5.67 -2.98
N LEU A 195 11.04 -6.48 -3.64
CA LEU A 195 11.85 -7.49 -2.97
C LEU A 195 12.81 -6.88 -1.95
N LEU A 196 13.45 -5.76 -2.28
CA LEU A 196 14.34 -5.02 -1.35
C LEU A 196 13.61 -4.68 -0.05
N TRP A 197 12.45 -4.09 -0.12
CA TRP A 197 11.67 -3.65 1.04
C TRP A 197 11.22 -4.82 1.92
N TYR A 198 10.83 -5.91 1.29
CA TYR A 198 10.47 -7.13 1.99
C TYR A 198 11.67 -7.71 2.76
N MET A 199 12.82 -7.79 2.10
CA MET A 199 14.05 -8.29 2.71
C MET A 199 14.59 -7.36 3.79
N LEU A 200 14.47 -6.04 3.63
CA LEU A 200 14.76 -5.06 4.69
C LEU A 200 13.91 -5.30 5.94
N GLY A 201 12.62 -5.56 5.75
CA GLY A 201 11.74 -5.91 6.87
C GLY A 201 12.13 -7.21 7.57
N ALA A 202 12.49 -8.25 6.82
CA ALA A 202 12.97 -9.51 7.36
C ALA A 202 14.29 -9.34 8.14
N MET A 203 15.19 -8.53 7.60
CA MET A 203 16.45 -8.19 8.28
C MET A 203 16.21 -7.37 9.53
N PHE A 204 15.36 -6.34 9.46
CA PHE A 204 15.00 -5.55 10.62
C PHE A 204 14.51 -6.45 11.78
N GLU A 205 13.67 -7.45 11.50
CA GLU A 205 13.22 -8.40 12.53
C GLU A 205 14.38 -9.22 13.12
N SER A 206 15.39 -9.53 12.34
CA SER A 206 16.56 -10.27 12.82
C SER A 206 17.41 -9.47 13.82
N TYR A 207 17.54 -8.15 13.61
CA TYR A 207 18.28 -7.23 14.47
C TYR A 207 17.38 -6.36 15.35
N ARG A 208 16.09 -6.62 15.41
CA ARG A 208 15.10 -5.75 16.00
C ARG A 208 15.38 -5.38 17.47
N GLU A 209 15.79 -6.32 18.28
CA GLU A 209 16.03 -6.04 19.72
C GLU A 209 17.12 -5.01 19.93
N THR A 210 18.25 -5.17 19.21
CA THR A 210 19.38 -4.25 19.24
C THR A 210 18.97 -2.87 18.68
N LEU A 211 18.34 -2.85 17.50
CA LEU A 211 17.90 -1.59 16.87
C LEU A 211 16.87 -0.84 17.71
N THR A 212 15.88 -1.56 18.25
CA THR A 212 14.83 -0.94 19.09
C THR A 212 15.40 -0.39 20.39
N SER A 213 16.34 -1.08 21.02
CA SER A 213 17.05 -0.58 22.21
C SER A 213 17.78 0.73 21.89
N TYR A 214 18.52 0.75 20.79
CA TYR A 214 19.25 1.93 20.35
C TYR A 214 18.32 3.11 20.01
N PHE A 215 17.23 2.85 19.29
CA PHE A 215 16.22 3.87 18.97
C PHE A 215 15.55 4.46 20.22
N ARG A 216 15.31 3.65 21.24
CA ARG A 216 14.73 4.13 22.51
C ARG A 216 15.71 5.02 23.27
N THR A 217 16.95 4.60 23.37
CA THR A 217 17.99 5.35 24.11
C THR A 217 18.24 6.72 23.47
N LYS A 218 18.24 6.81 22.14
CA LYS A 218 18.52 8.05 21.40
C LYS A 218 17.31 8.56 20.63
N ARG A 219 16.12 8.40 21.19
CA ARG A 219 14.85 8.64 20.52
C ARG A 219 14.72 10.01 19.88
N ALA A 220 15.07 11.10 20.63
CA ALA A 220 14.97 12.46 20.11
C ALA A 220 15.89 12.67 18.91
N VAL A 221 17.10 12.13 18.94
CA VAL A 221 18.06 12.22 17.84
C VAL A 221 17.51 11.52 16.58
N PHE A 222 17.01 10.28 16.72
CA PHE A 222 16.43 9.56 15.59
C PHE A 222 15.18 10.24 15.04
N LEU A 223 14.32 10.76 15.91
CA LEU A 223 13.14 11.51 15.50
C LEU A 223 13.53 12.73 14.65
N THR A 224 14.51 13.50 15.11
CA THR A 224 15.00 14.70 14.40
C THR A 224 15.64 14.31 13.06
N ILE A 225 16.55 13.31 13.04
CA ILE A 225 17.22 12.87 11.81
C ILE A 225 16.19 12.38 10.79
N TRP A 226 15.28 11.48 11.18
CA TRP A 226 14.31 10.92 10.25
C TRP A 226 13.27 11.94 9.80
N LEU A 227 12.84 12.85 10.67
CA LEU A 227 11.93 13.92 10.27
C LEU A 227 12.59 14.87 9.26
N THR A 228 13.82 15.30 9.55
CA THR A 228 14.59 16.15 8.63
C THR A 228 14.85 15.43 7.31
N ALA A 229 15.32 14.18 7.35
CA ALA A 229 15.57 13.38 6.15
C ALA A 229 14.27 13.18 5.34
N PHE A 230 13.15 12.88 6.00
CA PHE A 230 11.86 12.71 5.34
C PHE A 230 11.40 13.97 4.62
N ILE A 231 11.47 15.12 5.29
CA ILE A 231 11.10 16.41 4.70
C ILE A 231 12.01 16.73 3.52
N VAL A 232 13.34 16.69 3.72
CA VAL A 232 14.32 17.06 2.70
C VAL A 232 14.21 16.12 1.49
N CYS A 233 14.19 14.81 1.70
CA CYS A 233 14.10 13.84 0.60
C CYS A 233 12.74 13.90 -0.11
N SER A 234 11.65 14.18 0.59
CA SER A 234 10.34 14.39 -0.04
C SER A 234 10.33 15.62 -0.95
N LEU A 235 10.93 16.72 -0.51
CA LEU A 235 11.07 17.93 -1.33
C LEU A 235 12.02 17.71 -2.52
N LEU A 236 13.16 17.05 -2.29
CA LEU A 236 14.09 16.66 -3.36
C LEU A 236 13.43 15.74 -4.37
N SER A 237 12.60 14.80 -3.93
CA SER A 237 11.86 13.89 -4.82
C SER A 237 10.95 14.65 -5.78
N LEU A 238 10.27 15.70 -5.32
CA LEU A 238 9.46 16.58 -6.18
C LEU A 238 10.29 17.35 -7.21
N TYR A 239 11.55 17.60 -6.89
CA TYR A 239 12.47 18.35 -7.77
C TYR A 239 13.19 17.43 -8.78
N VAL A 240 13.70 16.30 -8.29
CA VAL A 240 14.54 15.36 -9.08
C VAL A 240 13.78 14.74 -10.24
N GLY A 241 12.45 14.58 -10.14
CA GLY A 241 11.61 14.10 -11.23
C GLY A 241 11.74 14.90 -12.53
N ARG A 242 12.20 16.15 -12.47
CA ARG A 242 12.43 17.01 -13.63
C ARG A 242 13.62 16.58 -14.49
N PHE A 243 14.56 15.83 -13.91
CA PHE A 243 15.76 15.39 -14.65
C PHE A 243 15.50 14.17 -15.55
N GLY A 244 14.38 13.48 -15.41
CA GLY A 244 14.02 12.32 -16.23
C GLY A 244 14.95 11.10 -16.03
N ILE A 245 15.66 11.02 -14.89
CA ILE A 245 16.55 9.89 -14.54
C ILE A 245 15.85 8.99 -13.52
N PRO A 246 15.22 7.85 -13.95
CA PRO A 246 14.41 7.03 -13.06
C PRO A 246 15.16 6.46 -11.85
N ALA A 247 16.42 6.04 -12.03
CA ALA A 247 17.23 5.52 -10.93
C ALA A 247 17.55 6.59 -9.87
N LEU A 248 17.82 7.83 -10.27
CA LEU A 248 18.04 8.94 -9.35
C LEU A 248 16.78 9.28 -8.59
N GLN A 249 15.63 9.28 -9.28
CA GLN A 249 14.32 9.47 -8.63
C GLN A 249 14.05 8.38 -7.58
N ARG A 250 14.35 7.10 -7.91
CA ARG A 250 14.20 6.01 -6.95
C ARG A 250 15.11 6.17 -5.75
N LEU A 251 16.38 6.49 -5.95
CA LEU A 251 17.34 6.69 -4.86
C LEU A 251 16.82 7.71 -3.84
N VAL A 252 16.33 8.85 -4.31
CA VAL A 252 15.78 9.90 -3.42
C VAL A 252 14.49 9.41 -2.75
N ASN A 253 13.62 8.72 -3.48
CA ASN A 253 12.40 8.12 -2.93
C ASN A 253 12.71 7.07 -1.86
N ASP A 254 13.77 6.26 -2.03
CA ASP A 254 14.21 5.24 -1.07
C ASP A 254 14.64 5.87 0.26
N LEU A 255 15.38 6.98 0.20
CA LEU A 255 15.76 7.70 1.42
C LEU A 255 14.54 8.26 2.14
N ALA A 256 13.59 8.83 1.41
CA ALA A 256 12.33 9.27 1.99
C ALA A 256 11.52 8.09 2.56
N ALA A 257 11.48 6.95 1.87
CA ALA A 257 10.79 5.74 2.32
C ALA A 257 11.37 5.22 3.63
N VAL A 258 12.70 5.08 3.73
CA VAL A 258 13.38 4.64 4.96
C VAL A 258 13.07 5.59 6.12
N ALA A 259 13.15 6.90 5.89
CA ALA A 259 12.86 7.90 6.93
C ALA A 259 11.38 7.86 7.36
N GLY A 260 10.44 7.77 6.39
CA GLY A 260 9.00 7.65 6.66
C GLY A 260 8.64 6.37 7.43
N MET A 261 9.24 5.25 7.05
CA MET A 261 9.08 3.97 7.78
C MET A 261 9.63 4.06 9.19
N GLY A 262 10.81 4.69 9.38
CA GLY A 262 11.41 4.92 10.69
C GLY A 262 10.51 5.75 11.61
N LEU A 263 10.00 6.88 11.12
CA LEU A 263 9.04 7.73 11.85
C LEU A 263 7.78 6.94 12.23
N THR A 264 7.24 6.18 11.29
CA THR A 264 6.04 5.36 11.52
C THR A 264 6.30 4.26 12.56
N TYR A 265 7.50 3.67 12.55
CA TYR A 265 7.91 2.69 13.56
C TYR A 265 8.00 3.30 14.96
N LEU A 266 8.63 4.48 15.11
CA LEU A 266 8.68 5.20 16.39
C LEU A 266 7.30 5.56 16.92
N LEU A 267 6.39 5.98 16.04
CA LEU A 267 4.99 6.23 16.38
C LEU A 267 4.30 4.95 16.85
N ALA A 268 4.43 3.86 16.09
CA ALA A 268 3.82 2.57 16.45
C ALA A 268 4.35 2.02 17.77
N GLU A 269 5.64 2.19 18.07
CA GLU A 269 6.22 1.83 19.36
C GLU A 269 5.63 2.65 20.52
N SER A 270 5.41 3.93 20.30
CA SER A 270 4.77 4.81 21.31
C SER A 270 3.35 4.37 21.60
N LEU A 271 2.57 4.16 20.55
CA LEU A 271 1.18 3.70 20.67
C LEU A 271 1.07 2.31 21.29
N ALA A 272 2.06 1.43 21.04
CA ALA A 272 2.11 0.10 21.65
C ALA A 272 2.31 0.12 23.19
N GLN A 273 2.81 1.22 23.72
CA GLN A 273 2.97 1.42 25.17
C GLN A 273 1.70 1.95 25.85
N GLN A 274 0.79 2.55 25.07
CA GLN A 274 -0.48 3.05 25.61
C GLN A 274 -1.41 1.89 25.95
N LYS A 275 -1.88 1.87 27.19
CA LYS A 275 -2.87 0.89 27.66
C LYS A 275 -4.19 1.08 26.90
N GLY A 276 -4.78 -0.01 26.42
CA GLY A 276 -6.09 0.01 25.77
C GLY A 276 -6.06 0.37 24.26
N PHE A 277 -4.98 0.91 23.69
CA PHE A 277 -4.95 1.29 22.28
C PHE A 277 -5.30 0.12 21.34
N LEU A 278 -4.67 -1.05 21.52
CA LEU A 278 -4.97 -2.25 20.73
C LEU A 278 -6.29 -2.92 21.11
N GLU A 279 -6.87 -2.53 22.24
CA GLU A 279 -8.16 -3.04 22.73
C GLU A 279 -9.34 -2.26 22.17
N SER A 280 -9.08 -1.07 21.59
CA SER A 280 -10.08 -0.27 20.90
C SER A 280 -10.80 -1.08 19.82
N SER A 281 -12.14 -0.97 19.79
CA SER A 281 -12.98 -1.65 18.80
C SER A 281 -12.60 -1.28 17.37
N PHE A 282 -12.23 -0.01 17.13
CA PHE A 282 -11.77 0.44 15.82
C PHE A 282 -10.47 -0.23 15.40
N VAL A 283 -9.46 -0.25 16.27
CA VAL A 283 -8.15 -0.88 15.97
C VAL A 283 -8.32 -2.38 15.72
N LYS A 284 -9.12 -3.07 16.54
CA LYS A 284 -9.44 -4.48 16.33
C LYS A 284 -10.16 -4.73 15.01
N ALA A 285 -11.13 -3.86 14.66
CA ALA A 285 -11.86 -3.96 13.40
C ALA A 285 -10.94 -3.85 12.19
N VAL A 286 -10.04 -2.86 12.18
CA VAL A 286 -9.05 -2.66 11.10
C VAL A 286 -8.05 -3.82 11.04
N LEU A 287 -7.54 -4.30 12.17
CA LEU A 287 -6.60 -5.42 12.22
C LEU A 287 -7.18 -6.72 11.67
N LEU A 288 -8.42 -7.04 12.04
CA LEU A 288 -9.08 -8.28 11.64
C LEU A 288 -9.55 -8.27 10.19
N ASN A 289 -9.88 -7.10 9.64
CA ASN A 289 -10.48 -6.99 8.32
C ASN A 289 -9.60 -6.23 7.32
N GLY A 290 -8.33 -5.96 7.67
CA GLY A 290 -7.45 -5.06 6.91
C GLY A 290 -7.21 -5.47 5.47
N LEU A 291 -7.07 -6.76 5.18
CA LEU A 291 -6.92 -7.24 3.80
C LEU A 291 -8.21 -7.01 2.98
N GLY A 292 -9.37 -7.29 3.56
CA GLY A 292 -10.64 -7.03 2.90
C GLY A 292 -10.90 -5.52 2.73
N ILE A 293 -10.56 -4.69 3.72
CA ILE A 293 -10.62 -3.24 3.58
C ILE A 293 -9.77 -2.78 2.39
N TYR A 294 -8.55 -3.30 2.26
CA TYR A 294 -7.70 -3.03 1.10
C TYR A 294 -8.34 -3.45 -0.22
N ILE A 295 -8.87 -4.69 -0.29
CA ILE A 295 -9.46 -5.26 -1.51
C ILE A 295 -10.70 -4.47 -1.95
N PHE A 296 -11.60 -4.16 -1.01
CA PHE A 296 -12.91 -3.61 -1.36
C PHE A 296 -12.96 -2.08 -1.45
N SER A 297 -12.00 -1.34 -0.85
CA SER A 297 -12.09 0.12 -0.78
C SER A 297 -11.86 0.84 -2.11
N ASP A 298 -10.83 0.46 -2.89
CA ASP A 298 -10.41 1.23 -4.06
C ASP A 298 -11.46 1.29 -5.18
N PRO A 299 -12.11 0.19 -5.60
CA PRO A 299 -13.12 0.25 -6.68
C PRO A 299 -14.31 1.15 -6.34
N LEU A 300 -14.68 1.24 -5.06
CA LEU A 300 -15.75 2.13 -4.60
C LEU A 300 -15.41 3.61 -4.78
N ASN A 301 -14.12 3.99 -4.74
CA ASN A 301 -13.71 5.36 -4.99
C ASN A 301 -14.11 5.86 -6.39
N TYR A 302 -14.03 5.01 -7.40
CA TYR A 302 -14.42 5.37 -8.78
C TYR A 302 -15.92 5.60 -8.89
N VAL A 303 -16.72 4.76 -8.23
CA VAL A 303 -18.17 4.91 -8.17
C VAL A 303 -18.57 6.22 -7.47
N LEU A 304 -17.94 6.51 -6.32
CA LEU A 304 -18.21 7.75 -5.58
C LEU A 304 -17.77 9.00 -6.36
N LEU A 305 -16.66 8.95 -7.10
CA LEU A 305 -16.26 10.06 -7.97
C LEU A 305 -17.28 10.32 -9.08
N ARG A 306 -17.79 9.27 -9.72
CA ARG A 306 -18.85 9.42 -10.74
C ARG A 306 -20.12 10.01 -10.15
N LEU A 307 -20.55 9.56 -8.96
CA LEU A 307 -21.68 10.12 -8.24
C LEU A 307 -21.45 11.59 -7.85
N GLY A 308 -20.25 11.91 -7.33
CA GLY A 308 -19.87 13.27 -7.00
C GLY A 308 -19.90 14.19 -8.21
N GLN A 309 -19.43 13.73 -9.37
CA GLN A 309 -19.55 14.48 -10.63
C GLN A 309 -21.00 14.74 -11.02
N ALA A 310 -21.87 13.73 -10.89
CA ALA A 310 -23.27 13.87 -11.24
C ALA A 310 -24.01 14.86 -10.32
N LEU A 311 -23.64 14.90 -9.02
CA LEU A 311 -24.30 15.73 -8.01
C LEU A 311 -23.75 17.15 -7.91
N LEU A 312 -22.44 17.31 -7.98
CA LEU A 312 -21.75 18.60 -7.76
C LEU A 312 -21.27 19.26 -9.05
N GLY A 313 -21.22 18.51 -10.14
CA GLY A 313 -20.53 18.90 -11.37
C GLY A 313 -19.03 19.01 -11.20
N PRO A 314 -18.23 19.13 -12.30
CA PRO A 314 -16.77 19.20 -12.25
C PRO A 314 -16.26 20.42 -11.46
N ALA A 315 -16.85 21.59 -11.65
CA ALA A 315 -16.45 22.80 -10.94
C ALA A 315 -16.73 22.70 -9.42
N GLY A 316 -17.88 22.17 -9.03
CA GLY A 316 -18.23 21.97 -7.63
C GLY A 316 -17.30 20.99 -6.93
N MET A 317 -16.96 19.86 -7.58
CA MET A 317 -16.03 18.88 -7.05
C MET A 317 -14.60 19.42 -6.82
N LEU A 318 -14.14 20.36 -7.66
CA LEU A 318 -12.79 20.93 -7.62
C LEU A 318 -12.71 22.21 -6.79
N SER A 319 -13.83 22.77 -6.31
CA SER A 319 -13.83 23.82 -5.29
C SER A 319 -13.20 23.28 -3.98
N LEU A 320 -12.64 24.15 -3.14
CA LEU A 320 -12.06 23.72 -1.85
C LEU A 320 -13.09 22.93 -1.01
N GLY A 321 -14.31 23.44 -0.91
CA GLY A 321 -15.39 22.78 -0.16
C GLY A 321 -15.75 21.41 -0.78
N GLY A 322 -15.87 21.34 -2.11
CA GLY A 322 -16.16 20.09 -2.82
C GLY A 322 -15.04 19.07 -2.70
N LEU A 323 -13.77 19.48 -2.81
CA LEU A 323 -12.62 18.60 -2.60
C LEU A 323 -12.61 18.00 -1.20
N VAL A 324 -12.74 18.85 -0.16
CA VAL A 324 -12.76 18.38 1.24
C VAL A 324 -13.93 17.47 1.50
N LEU A 325 -15.15 17.85 1.05
CA LEU A 325 -16.35 17.03 1.19
C LEU A 325 -16.16 15.66 0.53
N MET A 326 -15.74 15.64 -0.74
CA MET A 326 -15.52 14.39 -1.47
C MET A 326 -14.42 13.52 -0.85
N MET A 327 -13.34 14.11 -0.35
CA MET A 327 -12.30 13.37 0.35
C MET A 327 -12.85 12.71 1.62
N ILE A 328 -13.59 13.44 2.45
CA ILE A 328 -14.21 12.89 3.67
C ILE A 328 -15.21 11.79 3.32
N LEU A 329 -16.11 12.04 2.37
CA LEU A 329 -17.10 11.04 1.94
C LEU A 329 -16.44 9.79 1.39
N ARG A 330 -15.42 9.93 0.55
CA ARG A 330 -14.67 8.79 0.01
C ARG A 330 -13.95 8.02 1.11
N LEU A 331 -13.26 8.69 2.03
CA LEU A 331 -12.60 8.02 3.16
C LEU A 331 -13.60 7.24 4.02
N VAL A 332 -14.67 7.90 4.45
CA VAL A 332 -15.64 7.31 5.38
C VAL A 332 -16.47 6.22 4.71
N ILE A 333 -17.06 6.53 3.54
CA ILE A 333 -17.97 5.59 2.87
C ILE A 333 -17.18 4.37 2.36
N THR A 334 -16.03 4.56 1.70
CA THR A 334 -15.24 3.41 1.22
C THR A 334 -14.69 2.57 2.36
N GLY A 335 -14.23 3.20 3.45
CA GLY A 335 -13.73 2.50 4.63
C GLY A 335 -14.83 1.67 5.32
N LEU A 336 -15.99 2.26 5.58
CA LEU A 336 -17.12 1.56 6.18
C LEU A 336 -17.69 0.48 5.26
N ALA A 337 -17.92 0.80 3.98
CA ALA A 337 -18.44 -0.18 3.02
C ALA A 337 -17.48 -1.37 2.87
N ALA A 338 -16.17 -1.13 2.74
CA ALA A 338 -15.17 -2.19 2.66
C ALA A 338 -15.13 -3.05 3.93
N TYR A 339 -15.27 -2.43 5.11
CA TYR A 339 -15.39 -3.16 6.37
C TYR A 339 -16.63 -4.07 6.41
N TYR A 340 -17.81 -3.54 6.05
CA TYR A 340 -19.03 -4.34 6.05
C TYR A 340 -19.05 -5.41 4.96
N LEU A 341 -18.52 -5.12 3.76
CA LEU A 341 -18.33 -6.11 2.68
C LEU A 341 -17.40 -7.23 3.13
N THR A 342 -16.32 -6.91 3.84
CA THR A 342 -15.42 -7.93 4.41
C THR A 342 -16.16 -8.83 5.39
N ARG A 343 -16.95 -8.25 6.29
CA ARG A 343 -17.74 -9.01 7.26
C ARG A 343 -18.82 -9.87 6.60
N LEU A 344 -19.49 -9.32 5.60
CA LEU A 344 -20.49 -10.05 4.80
C LEU A 344 -19.84 -11.23 4.08
N PHE A 345 -18.70 -11.00 3.42
CA PHE A 345 -17.95 -12.07 2.76
C PHE A 345 -17.59 -13.20 3.73
N VAL A 346 -17.05 -12.87 4.90
CA VAL A 346 -16.70 -13.88 5.92
C VAL A 346 -17.93 -14.62 6.46
N ARG A 347 -19.08 -13.95 6.55
CA ARG A 347 -20.33 -14.59 6.98
C ARG A 347 -20.88 -15.55 5.93
N LEU A 348 -20.83 -15.17 4.66
CA LEU A 348 -21.34 -15.99 3.55
C LEU A 348 -20.40 -17.15 3.19
N TRP A 349 -19.08 -16.92 3.30
CA TRP A 349 -18.04 -17.90 2.96
C TRP A 349 -17.02 -18.06 4.09
N PRO A 350 -17.40 -18.66 5.24
CA PRO A 350 -16.52 -18.79 6.40
C PRO A 350 -15.25 -19.58 6.09
N ASN A 351 -15.33 -20.60 5.24
CA ASN A 351 -14.19 -21.42 4.79
C ASN A 351 -13.20 -20.64 3.89
N ARG A 352 -13.58 -19.48 3.41
CA ARG A 352 -12.75 -18.59 2.59
C ARG A 352 -12.38 -17.28 3.32
N ALA A 353 -12.61 -17.22 4.63
CA ALA A 353 -12.30 -16.04 5.44
C ALA A 353 -10.84 -15.56 5.31
N SER A 354 -9.89 -16.47 5.06
CA SER A 354 -8.47 -16.17 4.84
C SER A 354 -8.18 -15.32 3.59
N TRP A 355 -9.14 -15.21 2.66
CA TRP A 355 -9.01 -14.39 1.45
C TRP A 355 -9.12 -12.89 1.74
N VAL A 356 -9.77 -12.52 2.84
CA VAL A 356 -10.05 -11.13 3.22
C VAL A 356 -9.60 -10.76 4.64
N ARG A 357 -8.96 -11.71 5.37
CA ARG A 357 -8.47 -11.51 6.74
C ARG A 357 -6.97 -11.73 6.93
#